data_fd9467a3144041cabd33cf0299e3b27c
#
_entry.id   fd9467a3144041cabd33cf0299e3b27c
#
_cell.length_a   1.000
_cell.length_b   1.000
_cell.length_c   1.000
_cell.angle_alpha   90.00
_cell.angle_beta   90.00
_cell.angle_gamma   90.00
#
_symmetry.space_group_name_H-M   'P 1'
#
loop_
_entity.id
_entity.type
_entity.pdbx_description
1 polymer ?
#
loop_
_entity_poly.entity_id
_entity_poly.type
_entity_poly.pdbx_seq_one_letter_code
_entity_poly.pdbx_strand_id
1 'polypeptide(L)'
;MLTKLKQLDAYKKQLESHYLTERAKQQTLLQERSTYLSDKQQLERQHEECLLKKEILDQASTAAREQGKAVFENVVTNSLQMVFGPNTSAKIELGRKSNTPTAELLTCKVREGKVIETDPCEEDGGGVADIVGTSAFMSTALLSERENVAPFFLDEPTKYVSAQHAEASAYFIKSLVDYTNRQTFLTTHEKEYLPFVADATHLVALDDQGVSHVSRFAEKGSLVIPASV
;
A
#
# COMPACT_ATOMS: atom_id res chain seq x y z
N MET A 1 -41.37 -74.06 -48.49
CA MET A 1 -41.63 -73.79 -47.03
C MET A 1 -40.36 -73.56 -46.26
N LEU A 2 -39.31 -74.36 -46.38
CA LEU A 2 -38.03 -74.23 -45.70
C LEU A 2 -37.33 -72.87 -45.92
N THR A 3 -37.43 -72.29 -47.12
CA THR A 3 -36.74 -71.06 -47.52
C THR A 3 -37.33 -69.87 -46.79
N LYS A 4 -38.63 -69.82 -46.57
CA LYS A 4 -39.35 -68.77 -45.81
C LYS A 4 -39.02 -68.81 -44.31
N LEU A 5 -38.87 -70.03 -43.76
CA LEU A 5 -38.44 -70.20 -42.35
C LEU A 5 -37.00 -69.69 -42.11
N LYS A 6 -36.07 -69.98 -43.03
CA LYS A 6 -34.69 -69.47 -42.96
C LYS A 6 -34.67 -67.93 -43.07
N GLN A 7 -35.50 -67.34 -43.90
CA GLN A 7 -35.60 -65.87 -44.01
C GLN A 7 -36.18 -65.25 -42.73
N LEU A 8 -37.14 -65.89 -42.09
CA LEU A 8 -37.71 -65.43 -40.83
C LEU A 8 -36.70 -65.49 -39.68
N ASP A 9 -35.93 -66.57 -39.60
CA ASP A 9 -34.86 -66.71 -38.61
C ASP A 9 -33.73 -65.71 -38.81
N ALA A 10 -33.36 -65.41 -40.03
CA ALA A 10 -32.34 -64.37 -40.34
C ALA A 10 -32.87 -62.96 -39.90
N TYR A 11 -34.14 -62.66 -40.21
CA TYR A 11 -34.75 -61.40 -39.81
C TYR A 11 -34.88 -61.28 -38.30
N LYS A 12 -35.29 -62.34 -37.60
CA LYS A 12 -35.33 -62.40 -36.14
C LYS A 12 -33.98 -62.10 -35.51
N LYS A 13 -32.91 -62.74 -35.98
CA LYS A 13 -31.53 -62.51 -35.52
C LYS A 13 -31.09 -61.06 -35.74
N GLN A 14 -31.44 -60.46 -36.86
CA GLN A 14 -31.12 -59.09 -37.18
C GLN A 14 -31.87 -58.12 -36.23
N LEU A 15 -33.13 -58.35 -35.93
CA LEU A 15 -33.93 -57.58 -34.98
C LEU A 15 -33.37 -57.70 -33.54
N GLU A 16 -33.03 -58.91 -33.12
CA GLU A 16 -32.42 -59.15 -31.81
C GLU A 16 -31.08 -58.43 -31.69
N SER A 17 -30.22 -58.50 -32.69
CA SER A 17 -28.95 -57.79 -32.76
C SER A 17 -29.15 -56.24 -32.66
N HIS A 18 -30.09 -55.71 -33.44
CA HIS A 18 -30.44 -54.31 -33.42
C HIS A 18 -30.97 -53.85 -32.01
N TYR A 19 -31.89 -54.64 -31.44
CA TYR A 19 -32.41 -54.39 -30.11
C TYR A 19 -31.30 -54.38 -29.04
N LEU A 20 -30.41 -55.32 -29.03
CA LEU A 20 -29.27 -55.39 -28.11
C LEU A 20 -28.35 -54.20 -28.27
N THR A 21 -28.09 -53.77 -29.51
CA THR A 21 -27.26 -52.61 -29.80
C THR A 21 -27.87 -51.31 -29.29
N GLU A 22 -29.16 -51.10 -29.55
CA GLU A 22 -29.88 -49.90 -29.06
C GLU A 22 -30.02 -49.89 -27.54
N ARG A 23 -30.25 -51.07 -26.93
CA ARG A 23 -30.27 -51.19 -25.46
C ARG A 23 -28.89 -50.87 -24.83
N ALA A 24 -27.80 -51.34 -25.44
CA ALA A 24 -26.43 -51.01 -24.99
C ALA A 24 -26.18 -49.50 -25.09
N LYS A 25 -26.55 -48.85 -26.21
CA LYS A 25 -26.42 -47.40 -26.37
C LYS A 25 -27.24 -46.65 -25.32
N GLN A 26 -28.46 -47.08 -25.08
CA GLN A 26 -29.30 -46.45 -24.05
C GLN A 26 -28.68 -46.57 -22.66
N GLN A 27 -28.10 -47.72 -22.34
CA GLN A 27 -27.41 -47.93 -21.07
C GLN A 27 -26.20 -46.99 -20.91
N THR A 28 -25.37 -46.88 -21.98
CA THR A 28 -24.20 -45.99 -22.01
C THR A 28 -24.63 -44.54 -21.83
N LEU A 29 -25.64 -44.06 -22.54
CA LEU A 29 -26.17 -42.70 -22.41
C LEU A 29 -26.73 -42.38 -21.03
N LEU A 30 -27.42 -43.35 -20.38
CA LEU A 30 -27.88 -43.22 -19.03
C LEU A 30 -26.75 -43.10 -18.03
N GLN A 31 -25.68 -43.85 -18.23
CA GLN A 31 -24.49 -43.82 -17.38
C GLN A 31 -23.72 -42.51 -17.56
N GLU A 32 -23.50 -42.06 -18.80
CA GLU A 32 -22.91 -40.75 -19.08
C GLU A 32 -23.73 -39.62 -18.49
N ARG A 33 -25.06 -39.63 -18.65
CA ARG A 33 -25.93 -38.64 -18.02
C ARG A 33 -25.78 -38.61 -16.51
N SER A 34 -25.68 -39.77 -15.85
CA SER A 34 -25.48 -39.86 -14.40
C SER A 34 -24.15 -39.22 -13.99
N THR A 35 -23.07 -39.51 -14.75
CA THR A 35 -21.76 -38.91 -14.51
C THR A 35 -21.80 -37.39 -14.67
N TYR A 36 -22.36 -36.88 -15.79
CA TYR A 36 -22.45 -35.44 -16.02
C TYR A 36 -23.32 -34.71 -14.97
N LEU A 37 -24.36 -35.34 -14.46
CA LEU A 37 -25.14 -34.75 -13.37
C LEU A 37 -24.38 -34.68 -12.06
N SER A 38 -23.57 -35.71 -11.75
CA SER A 38 -22.66 -35.69 -10.59
C SER A 38 -21.58 -34.62 -10.72
N ASP A 39 -20.94 -34.56 -11.88
CA ASP A 39 -19.89 -33.57 -12.15
C ASP A 39 -20.46 -32.14 -12.09
N LYS A 40 -21.65 -31.93 -12.65
CA LYS A 40 -22.34 -30.65 -12.58
C LYS A 40 -22.58 -30.21 -11.13
N GLN A 41 -23.10 -31.12 -10.29
CA GLN A 41 -23.33 -30.82 -8.87
C GLN A 41 -22.04 -30.50 -8.12
N GLN A 42 -20.95 -31.22 -8.43
CA GLN A 42 -19.66 -30.95 -7.84
C GLN A 42 -19.12 -29.58 -8.25
N LEU A 43 -19.20 -29.24 -9.53
CA LEU A 43 -18.78 -27.93 -10.06
C LEU A 43 -19.60 -26.78 -9.49
N GLU A 44 -20.92 -26.97 -9.34
CA GLU A 44 -21.79 -25.96 -8.71
C GLU A 44 -21.38 -25.70 -7.26
N ARG A 45 -21.11 -26.73 -6.46
CA ARG A 45 -20.58 -26.56 -5.08
C ARG A 45 -19.23 -25.85 -5.05
N GLN A 46 -18.31 -26.22 -5.93
CA GLN A 46 -17.01 -25.58 -6.02
C GLN A 46 -17.14 -24.10 -6.40
N HIS A 47 -18.07 -23.81 -7.31
CA HIS A 47 -18.34 -22.43 -7.72
C HIS A 47 -18.88 -21.60 -6.54
N GLU A 48 -19.85 -22.12 -5.78
CA GLU A 48 -20.40 -21.46 -4.58
C GLU A 48 -19.30 -21.22 -3.52
N GLU A 49 -18.44 -22.21 -3.28
CA GLU A 49 -17.30 -22.06 -2.37
C GLU A 49 -16.33 -20.97 -2.86
N CYS A 50 -16.04 -20.90 -4.14
CA CYS A 50 -15.17 -19.88 -4.72
C CYS A 50 -15.76 -18.48 -4.58
N LEU A 51 -17.06 -18.33 -4.78
CA LEU A 51 -17.78 -17.05 -4.59
C LEU A 51 -17.69 -16.60 -3.12
N LEU A 52 -17.94 -17.51 -2.19
CA LEU A 52 -17.82 -17.20 -0.75
C LEU A 52 -16.39 -16.81 -0.35
N LYS A 53 -15.39 -17.56 -0.82
CA LYS A 53 -13.97 -17.23 -0.58
C LYS A 53 -13.61 -15.87 -1.14
N LYS A 54 -14.08 -15.55 -2.33
CA LYS A 54 -13.88 -14.22 -2.95
C LYS A 54 -14.49 -13.12 -2.10
N GLU A 55 -15.71 -13.29 -1.63
CA GLU A 55 -16.39 -12.29 -0.80
C GLU A 55 -15.64 -12.03 0.50
N ILE A 56 -15.20 -13.10 1.20
CA ILE A 56 -14.41 -12.98 2.43
C ILE A 56 -13.08 -12.24 2.17
N LEU A 57 -12.39 -12.56 1.07
CA LEU A 57 -11.14 -11.90 0.71
C LEU A 57 -11.34 -10.42 0.35
N ASP A 58 -12.42 -10.09 -0.35
CA ASP A 58 -12.78 -8.71 -0.69
C ASP A 58 -13.11 -7.89 0.57
N GLN A 59 -13.84 -8.46 1.52
CA GLN A 59 -14.13 -7.83 2.81
C GLN A 59 -12.86 -7.63 3.65
N ALA A 60 -12.02 -8.66 3.78
CA ALA A 60 -10.76 -8.57 4.51
C ALA A 60 -9.80 -7.54 3.88
N SER A 61 -9.69 -7.53 2.55
CA SER A 61 -8.88 -6.55 1.82
C SER A 61 -9.39 -5.12 2.01
N THR A 62 -10.70 -4.92 2.02
CA THR A 62 -11.30 -3.60 2.25
C THR A 62 -11.03 -3.13 3.68
N ALA A 63 -11.25 -3.98 4.68
CA ALA A 63 -10.98 -3.66 6.08
C ALA A 63 -9.50 -3.32 6.32
N ALA A 64 -8.58 -4.10 5.73
CA ALA A 64 -7.14 -3.82 5.85
C ALA A 64 -6.74 -2.48 5.22
N ARG A 65 -7.33 -2.12 4.07
CA ARG A 65 -7.08 -0.82 3.43
C ARG A 65 -7.61 0.35 4.25
N GLU A 66 -8.82 0.25 4.78
CA GLU A 66 -9.39 1.30 5.62
C GLU A 66 -8.58 1.49 6.92
N GLN A 67 -8.11 0.39 7.52
CA GLN A 67 -7.23 0.46 8.68
C GLN A 67 -5.89 1.12 8.33
N GLY A 68 -5.25 0.72 7.23
CA GLY A 68 -4.00 1.32 6.76
C GLY A 68 -4.17 2.80 6.45
N LYS A 69 -5.26 3.17 5.75
CA LYS A 69 -5.64 4.55 5.48
C LYS A 69 -5.71 5.38 6.76
N ALA A 70 -6.46 4.92 7.76
CA ALA A 70 -6.64 5.66 9.02
C ALA A 70 -5.31 5.90 9.75
N VAL A 71 -4.44 4.89 9.81
CA VAL A 71 -3.10 5.04 10.43
C VAL A 71 -2.27 6.07 9.66
N PHE A 72 -2.28 6.00 8.35
CA PHE A 72 -1.51 6.88 7.49
C PHE A 72 -1.99 8.33 7.57
N GLU A 73 -3.31 8.55 7.44
CA GLU A 73 -3.94 9.87 7.59
C GLU A 73 -3.61 10.49 8.96
N ASN A 74 -3.66 9.71 10.04
CA ASN A 74 -3.33 10.19 11.38
C ASN A 74 -1.88 10.65 11.50
N VAL A 75 -0.92 9.86 11.00
CA VAL A 75 0.50 10.23 11.09
C VAL A 75 0.78 11.48 10.27
N VAL A 76 0.31 11.54 9.03
CA VAL A 76 0.52 12.71 8.16
C VAL A 76 -0.21 13.94 8.70
N THR A 77 -1.43 13.79 9.21
CA THR A 77 -2.17 14.89 9.85
C THR A 77 -1.43 15.45 11.05
N ASN A 78 -0.96 14.60 11.96
CA ASN A 78 -0.21 15.04 13.13
C ASN A 78 1.08 15.77 12.72
N SER A 79 1.76 15.29 11.68
CA SER A 79 2.95 15.93 11.12
C SER A 79 2.64 17.33 10.57
N LEU A 80 1.58 17.45 9.78
CA LEU A 80 1.12 18.72 9.22
C LEU A 80 0.71 19.70 10.32
N GLN A 81 -0.02 19.23 11.33
CA GLN A 81 -0.45 20.08 12.46
C GLN A 81 0.71 20.55 13.31
N MET A 82 1.71 19.71 13.52
CA MET A 82 2.92 20.08 14.27
C MET A 82 3.68 21.21 13.59
N VAL A 83 3.76 21.20 12.26
CA VAL A 83 4.56 22.18 11.51
C VAL A 83 3.73 23.39 11.08
N PHE A 84 2.51 23.19 10.59
CA PHE A 84 1.69 24.25 9.97
C PHE A 84 0.48 24.65 10.78
N GLY A 85 0.26 24.03 11.92
CA GLY A 85 -0.81 24.36 12.85
C GLY A 85 -2.09 23.52 12.67
N PRO A 86 -3.05 23.68 13.61
CA PRO A 86 -4.17 22.74 13.80
C PRO A 86 -5.22 22.75 12.69
N ASN A 87 -5.18 23.74 11.79
CA ASN A 87 -6.15 23.86 10.70
C ASN A 87 -5.75 23.09 9.45
N THR A 88 -4.72 22.22 9.55
CA THR A 88 -4.22 21.36 8.47
C THR A 88 -4.48 19.91 8.80
N SER A 89 -4.78 19.11 7.78
CA SER A 89 -4.92 17.65 7.92
C SER A 89 -4.63 16.96 6.59
N ALA A 90 -4.45 15.65 6.63
CA ALA A 90 -4.30 14.80 5.45
C ALA A 90 -5.56 13.96 5.25
N LYS A 91 -5.88 13.66 4.00
CA LYS A 91 -6.96 12.79 3.57
C LYS A 91 -6.44 11.86 2.49
N ILE A 92 -6.77 10.57 2.57
CA ILE A 92 -6.50 9.61 1.51
C ILE A 92 -7.81 9.23 0.84
N GLU A 93 -7.87 9.39 -0.48
CA GLU A 93 -8.97 8.89 -1.27
C GLU A 93 -8.59 7.55 -1.90
N LEU A 94 -9.32 6.51 -1.50
CA LEU A 94 -9.17 5.18 -2.07
C LEU A 94 -10.09 5.04 -3.28
N GLY A 95 -9.52 4.70 -4.42
CA GLY A 95 -10.25 4.54 -5.67
C GLY A 95 -9.88 3.26 -6.42
N ARG A 96 -10.44 3.11 -7.62
CA ARG A 96 -10.04 2.08 -8.58
C ARG A 96 -9.99 2.69 -9.98
N LYS A 97 -8.87 2.51 -10.66
CA LYS A 97 -8.71 2.89 -12.07
C LYS A 97 -8.41 1.64 -12.88
N SER A 98 -9.27 1.32 -13.86
CA SER A 98 -9.13 0.12 -14.69
C SER A 98 -8.91 -1.17 -13.88
N ASN A 99 -9.71 -1.38 -12.82
CA ASN A 99 -9.63 -2.50 -11.88
C ASN A 99 -8.36 -2.57 -11.00
N THR A 100 -7.47 -1.58 -11.08
CA THR A 100 -6.30 -1.44 -10.20
C THR A 100 -6.66 -0.51 -9.04
N PRO A 101 -6.40 -0.89 -7.78
CA PRO A 101 -6.59 0.00 -6.64
C PRO A 101 -5.70 1.23 -6.76
N THR A 102 -6.25 2.41 -6.46
CA THR A 102 -5.52 3.68 -6.40
C THR A 102 -5.71 4.31 -5.03
N ALA A 103 -4.73 5.10 -4.61
CA ALA A 103 -4.80 5.94 -3.44
C ALA A 103 -4.25 7.32 -3.81
N GLU A 104 -5.01 8.36 -3.54
CA GLU A 104 -4.59 9.75 -3.68
C GLU A 104 -4.48 10.36 -2.29
N LEU A 105 -3.36 11.05 -2.03
CA LEU A 105 -3.12 11.76 -0.78
C LEU A 105 -3.37 13.25 -1.01
N LEU A 106 -4.29 13.80 -0.26
CA LEU A 106 -4.68 15.20 -0.29
C LEU A 106 -4.33 15.89 1.04
N THR A 107 -4.00 17.16 0.97
CA THR A 107 -3.94 18.04 2.14
C THR A 107 -5.25 18.82 2.27
N CYS A 108 -5.75 18.94 3.48
CA CYS A 108 -6.96 19.68 3.79
C CYS A 108 -6.62 20.86 4.67
N LYS A 109 -7.08 22.05 4.29
CA LYS A 109 -6.90 23.28 5.06
C LYS A 109 -8.25 23.90 5.38
N VAL A 110 -8.48 24.24 6.65
CA VAL A 110 -9.70 24.94 7.06
C VAL A 110 -9.45 26.45 7.00
N ARG A 111 -10.15 27.15 6.10
CA ARG A 111 -10.14 28.61 5.98
C ARG A 111 -11.58 29.14 6.00
N GLU A 112 -11.85 30.08 6.88
CA GLU A 112 -13.18 30.71 6.99
C GLU A 112 -14.34 29.69 7.10
N GLY A 113 -14.11 28.58 7.81
CA GLY A 113 -15.09 27.50 7.98
C GLY A 113 -15.28 26.60 6.75
N LYS A 114 -14.49 26.78 5.69
CA LYS A 114 -14.49 25.91 4.52
C LYS A 114 -13.25 25.01 4.51
N VAL A 115 -13.44 23.75 4.16
CA VAL A 115 -12.34 22.81 3.91
C VAL A 115 -11.93 22.96 2.46
N ILE A 116 -10.65 23.23 2.25
CA ILE A 116 -10.01 23.29 0.94
C ILE A 116 -9.11 22.05 0.84
N GLU A 117 -9.38 21.18 -0.12
CA GLU A 117 -8.58 19.99 -0.42
C GLU A 117 -7.67 20.32 -1.58
N THR A 118 -6.38 20.02 -1.43
CA THR A 118 -5.33 20.34 -2.41
C THR A 118 -4.38 19.18 -2.58
N ASP A 119 -3.77 19.04 -3.78
CA ASP A 119 -2.65 18.15 -3.98
C ASP A 119 -1.39 18.74 -3.31
N PRO A 120 -0.72 18.02 -2.39
CA PRO A 120 0.45 18.55 -1.70
C PRO A 120 1.64 18.87 -2.62
N CYS A 121 1.74 18.23 -3.78
CA CYS A 121 2.84 18.41 -4.72
C CYS A 121 2.58 19.50 -5.77
N GLU A 122 1.32 19.67 -6.18
CA GLU A 122 0.96 20.57 -7.29
C GLU A 122 0.41 21.93 -6.80
N GLU A 123 -0.38 21.92 -5.73
CA GLU A 123 -1.15 23.09 -5.29
C GLU A 123 -0.65 23.70 -3.99
N ASP A 124 0.04 22.91 -3.14
CA ASP A 124 0.67 23.39 -1.91
C ASP A 124 2.14 23.74 -2.16
N GLY A 125 2.72 24.57 -1.31
CA GLY A 125 4.15 24.90 -1.42
C GLY A 125 5.06 23.71 -1.09
N GLY A 126 6.30 23.74 -1.62
CA GLY A 126 7.29 22.65 -1.45
C GLY A 126 7.51 22.21 0.00
N GLY A 127 7.39 23.12 0.97
CA GLY A 127 7.50 22.75 2.40
C GLY A 127 6.39 21.83 2.88
N VAL A 128 5.16 21.96 2.38
CA VAL A 128 4.08 21.03 2.70
C VAL A 128 4.37 19.66 2.07
N ALA A 129 4.81 19.65 0.81
CA ALA A 129 5.20 18.41 0.13
C ALA A 129 6.35 17.68 0.85
N ASP A 130 7.35 18.41 1.36
CA ASP A 130 8.46 17.84 2.16
C ASP A 130 7.95 17.14 3.42
N ILE A 131 7.09 17.80 4.20
CA ILE A 131 6.54 17.22 5.44
C ILE A 131 5.65 16.02 5.14
N VAL A 132 4.78 16.13 4.14
CA VAL A 132 3.91 15.03 3.69
C VAL A 132 4.75 13.86 3.19
N GLY A 133 5.73 14.11 2.32
CA GLY A 133 6.59 13.08 1.76
C GLY A 133 7.40 12.34 2.83
N THR A 134 8.01 13.07 3.77
CA THR A 134 8.79 12.49 4.85
C THR A 134 7.93 11.65 5.80
N SER A 135 6.78 12.19 6.22
CA SER A 135 5.85 11.45 7.09
C SER A 135 5.25 10.22 6.41
N ALA A 136 4.91 10.34 5.12
CA ALA A 136 4.42 9.25 4.31
C ALA A 136 5.45 8.12 4.15
N PHE A 137 6.70 8.48 3.83
CA PHE A 137 7.79 7.53 3.72
C PHE A 137 8.02 6.75 5.03
N MET A 138 8.13 7.46 6.15
CA MET A 138 8.35 6.84 7.46
C MET A 138 7.15 5.99 7.90
N SER A 139 5.93 6.43 7.64
CA SER A 139 4.71 5.65 7.92
C SER A 139 4.67 4.35 7.11
N THR A 140 5.01 4.41 5.82
CA THR A 140 5.06 3.23 4.96
C THR A 140 6.11 2.23 5.45
N ALA A 141 7.28 2.72 5.86
CA ALA A 141 8.34 1.89 6.40
C ALA A 141 7.95 1.22 7.74
N LEU A 142 7.11 1.88 8.55
CA LEU A 142 6.59 1.31 9.79
C LEU A 142 5.50 0.25 9.56
N LEU A 143 4.68 0.43 8.51
CA LEU A 143 3.59 -0.48 8.17
C LEU A 143 4.07 -1.71 7.40
N SER A 144 5.18 -1.60 6.65
CA SER A 144 5.61 -2.63 5.72
C SER A 144 6.22 -3.88 6.38
N GLU A 145 6.96 -3.74 7.48
CA GLU A 145 7.56 -4.90 8.16
C GLU A 145 7.83 -4.61 9.64
N ARG A 146 7.28 -5.42 10.52
CA ARG A 146 7.50 -5.31 11.97
C ARG A 146 8.93 -5.64 12.42
N GLU A 147 9.68 -6.38 11.63
CA GLU A 147 11.04 -6.84 11.95
C GLU A 147 12.15 -6.04 11.24
N ASN A 148 11.80 -5.10 10.37
CA ASN A 148 12.79 -4.30 9.66
C ASN A 148 13.39 -3.24 10.60
N VAL A 149 14.64 -3.47 11.03
CA VAL A 149 15.42 -2.58 11.88
C VAL A 149 16.45 -1.74 11.10
N ALA A 150 16.36 -1.71 9.77
CA ALA A 150 17.27 -0.95 8.94
C ALA A 150 17.20 0.55 9.27
N PRO A 151 18.32 1.28 9.24
CA PRO A 151 18.35 2.72 9.48
C PRO A 151 17.63 3.49 8.38
N PHE A 152 17.13 4.66 8.73
CA PHE A 152 16.64 5.62 7.74
C PHE A 152 17.77 6.49 7.22
N PHE A 153 17.71 6.82 5.93
CA PHE A 153 18.57 7.80 5.28
C PHE A 153 17.68 8.87 4.66
N LEU A 154 17.76 10.07 5.18
CA LEU A 154 16.97 11.22 4.75
C LEU A 154 17.91 12.27 4.15
N ASP A 155 17.70 12.59 2.90
CA ASP A 155 18.45 13.62 2.19
C ASP A 155 17.58 14.87 2.06
N GLU A 156 17.99 15.93 2.77
CA GLU A 156 17.30 17.22 2.78
C GLU A 156 15.77 17.17 2.98
N PRO A 157 15.24 16.45 3.98
CA PRO A 157 13.80 16.17 4.09
C PRO A 157 12.93 17.40 4.37
N THR A 158 13.55 18.55 4.66
CA THR A 158 12.86 19.83 4.97
C THR A 158 13.38 20.98 4.13
N LYS A 159 13.94 20.69 2.96
CA LYS A 159 14.63 21.67 2.09
C LYS A 159 13.78 22.89 1.73
N TYR A 160 12.51 22.67 1.46
CA TYR A 160 11.60 23.72 1.02
C TYR A 160 10.71 24.27 2.13
N VAL A 161 10.93 23.85 3.37
CA VAL A 161 10.24 24.41 4.54
C VAL A 161 10.77 25.82 4.80
N SER A 162 9.86 26.80 4.92
CA SER A 162 10.24 28.17 5.18
C SER A 162 10.85 28.36 6.58
N ALA A 163 11.73 29.37 6.75
CA ALA A 163 12.42 29.64 8.00
C ALA A 163 11.47 29.78 9.22
N GLN A 164 10.26 30.32 9.00
CA GLN A 164 9.27 30.44 10.09
C GLN A 164 8.77 29.10 10.65
N HIS A 165 8.95 28.01 9.91
CA HIS A 165 8.56 26.65 10.30
C HIS A 165 9.75 25.73 10.54
N ALA A 166 10.99 26.23 10.43
CA ALA A 166 12.21 25.42 10.54
C ALA A 166 12.33 24.75 11.92
N GLU A 167 12.04 25.49 13.00
CA GLU A 167 12.05 24.95 14.37
C GLU A 167 11.04 23.81 14.51
N ALA A 168 9.79 24.05 14.10
CA ALA A 168 8.71 23.06 14.19
C ALA A 168 9.03 21.81 13.33
N SER A 169 9.65 21.98 12.16
CA SER A 169 10.06 20.86 11.31
C SER A 169 11.19 20.05 11.92
N ALA A 170 12.15 20.66 12.63
CA ALA A 170 13.19 19.96 13.35
C ALA A 170 12.61 19.07 14.47
N TYR A 171 11.68 19.63 15.27
CA TYR A 171 10.97 18.84 16.29
C TYR A 171 10.09 17.74 15.69
N PHE A 172 9.49 17.99 14.55
CA PHE A 172 8.74 16.97 13.81
C PHE A 172 9.62 15.79 13.40
N ILE A 173 10.77 16.04 12.75
CA ILE A 173 11.75 15.00 12.39
C ILE A 173 12.19 14.23 13.65
N LYS A 174 12.55 14.94 14.72
CA LYS A 174 12.97 14.31 15.98
C LYS A 174 11.88 13.40 16.54
N SER A 175 10.64 13.87 16.57
CA SER A 175 9.52 13.09 17.10
C SER A 175 9.24 11.82 16.28
N LEU A 176 9.37 11.90 14.96
CA LEU A 176 9.24 10.73 14.08
C LEU A 176 10.37 9.71 14.31
N VAL A 177 11.60 10.18 14.43
CA VAL A 177 12.76 9.32 14.71
C VAL A 177 12.59 8.62 16.06
N ASP A 178 12.21 9.36 17.11
CA ASP A 178 11.99 8.82 18.44
C ASP A 178 10.83 7.80 18.45
N TYR A 179 9.76 8.07 17.72
CA TYR A 179 8.62 7.16 17.60
C TYR A 179 9.00 5.85 16.91
N THR A 180 9.84 5.91 15.87
CA THR A 180 10.28 4.72 15.14
C THR A 180 11.31 3.89 15.89
N ASN A 181 12.02 4.52 16.85
CA ASN A 181 13.17 3.95 17.56
C ASN A 181 14.22 3.35 16.61
N ARG A 182 14.39 3.97 15.43
CA ARG A 182 15.37 3.56 14.41
C ARG A 182 16.49 4.57 14.31
N GLN A 183 17.70 4.08 14.07
CA GLN A 183 18.81 4.94 13.70
C GLN A 183 18.46 5.68 12.41
N THR A 184 18.68 7.00 12.40
CA THR A 184 18.39 7.85 11.25
C THR A 184 19.61 8.69 10.92
N PHE A 185 20.02 8.65 9.65
CA PHE A 185 21.04 9.51 9.08
C PHE A 185 20.35 10.57 8.25
N LEU A 186 20.66 11.82 8.50
CA LEU A 186 20.04 12.95 7.83
C LEU A 186 21.12 13.89 7.30
N THR A 187 21.00 14.29 6.04
CA THR A 187 21.80 15.38 5.46
C THR A 187 20.94 16.63 5.37
N THR A 188 21.50 17.80 5.68
CA THR A 188 20.76 19.07 5.61
C THR A 188 21.70 20.26 5.48
N HIS A 189 21.20 21.32 4.83
CA HIS A 189 21.82 22.66 4.85
C HIS A 189 21.28 23.54 5.98
N GLU A 190 20.23 23.10 6.67
CA GLU A 190 19.67 23.80 7.83
C GLU A 190 20.65 23.70 9.01
N LYS A 191 21.02 24.84 9.61
CA LYS A 191 22.05 24.94 10.64
C LYS A 191 21.54 25.43 11.99
N GLU A 192 20.29 25.88 12.07
CA GLU A 192 19.78 26.56 13.25
C GLU A 192 19.10 25.62 14.24
N TYR A 193 18.32 24.63 13.78
CA TYR A 193 17.48 23.80 14.65
C TYR A 193 17.80 22.32 14.56
N LEU A 194 17.88 21.73 13.36
CA LEU A 194 18.11 20.29 13.16
C LEU A 194 19.40 19.78 13.84
N PRO A 195 20.54 20.52 13.81
CA PRO A 195 21.76 20.08 14.49
C PRO A 195 21.60 19.92 15.99
N PHE A 196 20.70 20.66 16.62
CA PHE A 196 20.54 20.66 18.09
C PHE A 196 19.53 19.62 18.59
N VAL A 197 18.64 19.13 17.74
CA VAL A 197 17.72 18.03 18.06
C VAL A 197 18.33 16.65 17.79
N ALA A 198 19.38 16.57 16.98
CA ALA A 198 20.11 15.36 16.67
C ALA A 198 20.96 14.86 17.84
N ASP A 199 21.18 13.55 17.93
CA ASP A 199 22.08 12.99 18.96
C ASP A 199 23.55 13.25 18.66
N ALA A 200 23.92 13.36 17.39
CA ALA A 200 25.25 13.74 16.93
C ALA A 200 25.18 14.48 15.59
N THR A 201 25.96 15.55 15.47
CA THR A 201 26.00 16.37 14.26
C THR A 201 27.42 16.56 13.78
N HIS A 202 27.64 16.39 12.48
CA HIS A 202 28.93 16.58 11.84
C HIS A 202 28.79 17.63 10.74
N LEU A 203 29.74 18.57 10.71
CA LEU A 203 29.88 19.54 9.63
C LEU A 203 30.85 18.97 8.59
N VAL A 204 30.39 18.93 7.35
CA VAL A 204 31.22 18.62 6.18
C VAL A 204 31.48 19.91 5.42
N ALA A 205 32.74 20.31 5.33
CA ALA A 205 33.14 21.52 4.63
C ALA A 205 34.29 21.22 3.64
N LEU A 206 34.28 21.95 2.53
CA LEU A 206 35.40 21.92 1.56
C LEU A 206 36.45 22.97 1.94
N ASP A 207 37.71 22.61 1.82
CA ASP A 207 38.80 23.59 1.88
C ASP A 207 39.02 24.28 0.51
N ASP A 208 39.98 25.23 0.49
CA ASP A 208 40.34 25.97 -0.72
C ASP A 208 40.89 25.07 -1.86
N GLN A 209 41.26 23.84 -1.55
CA GLN A 209 41.78 22.85 -2.49
C GLN A 209 40.70 21.88 -2.96
N GLY A 210 39.46 22.02 -2.46
CA GLY A 210 38.34 21.15 -2.79
C GLY A 210 38.33 19.80 -2.05
N VAL A 211 39.10 19.70 -0.95
CA VAL A 211 39.12 18.50 -0.10
C VAL A 211 38.06 18.63 1.00
N SER A 212 37.28 17.59 1.20
CA SER A 212 36.25 17.54 2.22
C SER A 212 36.85 17.28 3.60
N HIS A 213 36.50 18.11 4.57
CA HIS A 213 36.83 17.94 5.98
C HIS A 213 35.57 17.70 6.80
N VAL A 214 35.62 16.72 7.71
CA VAL A 214 34.53 16.39 8.63
C VAL A 214 34.91 16.79 10.03
N SER A 215 34.10 17.61 10.67
CA SER A 215 34.27 18.02 12.06
C SER A 215 33.01 17.82 12.86
N ARG A 216 33.12 17.59 14.17
CA ARG A 216 31.96 17.54 15.05
C ARG A 216 31.37 18.96 15.20
N PHE A 217 30.10 19.13 14.90
CA PHE A 217 29.46 20.45 14.87
C PHE A 217 28.86 20.83 16.23
N ALA A 218 28.11 19.91 16.85
CA ALA A 218 27.43 20.16 18.12
C ALA A 218 27.31 18.89 18.96
N GLU A 219 27.26 19.08 20.29
CA GLU A 219 26.86 18.04 21.23
C GLU A 219 25.41 18.27 21.67
N LYS A 220 24.69 17.18 21.94
CA LYS A 220 23.30 17.24 22.44
C LYS A 220 23.19 18.18 23.64
N GLY A 221 22.35 19.21 23.52
CA GLY A 221 22.10 20.17 24.61
C GLY A 221 23.06 21.36 24.70
N SER A 222 24.09 21.47 23.85
CA SER A 222 24.94 22.68 23.78
C SER A 222 24.35 23.65 22.74
N LEU A 223 23.55 24.60 23.19
CA LEU A 223 23.20 25.79 22.41
C LEU A 223 24.44 26.70 22.35
N VAL A 224 25.42 26.36 21.55
CA VAL A 224 26.48 27.29 21.16
C VAL A 224 26.04 27.88 19.84
N ILE A 225 25.42 29.05 19.88
CA ILE A 225 25.22 29.89 18.69
C ILE A 225 26.62 30.17 18.16
N PRO A 226 27.04 29.67 16.98
CA PRO A 226 28.32 30.04 16.43
C PRO A 226 28.26 31.53 16.15
N ALA A 227 29.22 32.27 16.72
CA ALA A 227 29.46 33.65 16.33
C ALA A 227 29.67 33.64 14.81
N SER A 228 28.86 34.47 14.12
CA SER A 228 28.89 34.71 12.66
C SER A 228 30.27 34.57 12.04
N VAL A 229 30.41 33.61 11.11
CA VAL A 229 31.45 33.60 10.09
C VAL A 229 30.93 34.28 8.85
#